data_04e09536c75e62c3c3dfe4fb9d4c73fe
#
_entry.id   04e09536c75e62c3c3dfe4fb9d4c73fe
#
_cell.length_a   1.000
_cell.length_b   1.000
_cell.length_c   1.000
_cell.angle_alpha   90.00
_cell.angle_beta   90.00
_cell.angle_gamma   90.00
#
_symmetry.space_group_name_H-M   'P 1'
#
loop_
_entity.id
_entity.type
_entity.pdbx_description
1 polymer ?
#
loop_
_entity_poly.entity_id
_entity_poly.type
_entity_poly.pdbx_seq_one_letter_code
_entity_poly.pdbx_strand_id
1 'polypeptide(L)'
;MDELQLIDVGASGGIDGFWGECFGPKLKAVGFDPLIAEVDRLNKARGYGGIRYEAALVGCHDFDTLFPPSLRQDTIASKDNSSFQATSAVRASEAMRMNYVKEVFNAGAEIRLTDRLISLDDFVQESGIRSVDFLKIDTDGHDIEVILGAKEMLRSHQVLGISIESQMHGAAHPYSNTFANIDRLLREWGFTLFDLDLWRYSRRSLPEQFYYQIPAQTITGQVQWGEAVYFRDLARPDYEQMHGIAAGLAKKIKLACLFELYGLPDCSAQILVQLQELTGDRFFASLLDDLVKHYRGTRMPYPRFLEHFDADPKRFFPS
;
A
#
# COMPACT_ATOMS: atom_id res chain seq x y z
N MET A 1 22.76 -2.58 0.73
CA MET A 1 21.38 -3.08 0.53
C MET A 1 21.25 -3.58 -0.90
N ASP A 2 20.67 -4.74 -1.09
CA ASP A 2 20.35 -5.31 -2.40
C ASP A 2 19.24 -4.52 -3.10
N GLU A 3 18.87 -4.90 -4.34
CA GLU A 3 17.76 -4.30 -5.05
C GLU A 3 16.45 -4.48 -4.26
N LEU A 4 15.58 -3.46 -4.28
CA LEU A 4 14.21 -3.54 -3.76
C LEU A 4 13.28 -3.79 -4.93
N GLN A 5 12.47 -4.85 -4.83
CA GLN A 5 11.48 -5.21 -5.83
C GLN A 5 10.08 -4.76 -5.39
N LEU A 6 9.52 -3.81 -6.14
CA LEU A 6 8.16 -3.28 -5.96
C LEU A 6 7.24 -3.81 -7.08
N ILE A 7 6.03 -4.18 -6.71
CA ILE A 7 4.91 -4.32 -7.66
C ILE A 7 3.84 -3.29 -7.26
N ASP A 8 3.33 -2.54 -8.24
CA ASP A 8 2.30 -1.52 -8.08
C ASP A 8 1.14 -1.83 -9.02
N VAL A 9 -0.02 -2.19 -8.45
CA VAL A 9 -1.24 -2.54 -9.20
C VAL A 9 -2.23 -1.40 -9.10
N GLY A 10 -2.64 -0.87 -10.23
CA GLY A 10 -3.36 0.40 -10.35
C GLY A 10 -2.39 1.58 -10.48
N ALA A 11 -1.33 1.39 -11.27
CA ALA A 11 -0.23 2.36 -11.40
C ALA A 11 -0.55 3.53 -12.35
N SER A 12 -1.82 3.99 -12.41
CA SER A 12 -2.20 5.18 -13.17
C SER A 12 -1.46 6.41 -12.61
N GLY A 13 -0.89 7.23 -13.51
CA GLY A 13 -0.03 8.34 -13.11
C GLY A 13 1.43 7.95 -12.87
N GLY A 14 1.73 6.67 -12.73
CA GLY A 14 3.06 6.12 -12.50
C GLY A 14 3.37 5.82 -11.04
N ILE A 15 4.44 5.08 -10.82
CA ILE A 15 4.94 4.75 -9.47
C ILE A 15 5.36 6.02 -8.75
N ASP A 16 4.93 6.17 -7.51
CA ASP A 16 5.16 7.35 -6.70
C ASP A 16 6.65 7.71 -6.61
N GLY A 17 6.96 9.00 -6.77
CA GLY A 17 8.32 9.52 -6.86
C GLY A 17 9.18 9.22 -5.63
N PHE A 18 8.57 9.15 -4.44
CA PHE A 18 9.28 8.87 -3.19
C PHE A 18 10.00 7.50 -3.20
N TRP A 19 9.50 6.51 -3.94
CA TRP A 19 10.21 5.23 -4.12
C TRP A 19 11.55 5.43 -4.83
N GLY A 20 11.54 6.22 -5.91
CA GLY A 20 12.75 6.54 -6.66
C GLY A 20 13.74 7.41 -5.87
N GLU A 21 13.23 8.37 -5.10
CA GLU A 21 14.04 9.22 -4.23
C GLU A 21 14.72 8.42 -3.13
N CYS A 22 14.03 7.46 -2.53
CA CYS A 22 14.55 6.64 -1.45
C CYS A 22 15.53 5.56 -1.94
N PHE A 23 15.16 4.82 -2.99
CA PHE A 23 15.91 3.63 -3.41
C PHE A 23 16.79 3.85 -4.65
N GLY A 24 16.55 4.91 -5.41
CA GLY A 24 17.34 5.29 -6.59
C GLY A 24 17.53 4.12 -7.56
N PRO A 25 18.78 3.84 -7.99
CA PRO A 25 19.07 2.78 -8.96
C PRO A 25 18.85 1.36 -8.43
N LYS A 26 18.61 1.20 -7.12
CA LYS A 26 18.30 -0.08 -6.49
C LYS A 26 16.80 -0.43 -6.56
N LEU A 27 15.96 0.50 -6.96
CA LEU A 27 14.55 0.23 -7.20
C LEU A 27 14.38 -0.58 -8.49
N LYS A 28 13.73 -1.71 -8.38
CA LYS A 28 13.15 -2.49 -9.47
C LYS A 28 11.65 -2.51 -9.28
N ALA A 29 10.92 -2.02 -10.25
CA ALA A 29 9.49 -1.90 -10.10
C ALA A 29 8.73 -2.29 -11.36
N VAL A 30 7.57 -2.90 -11.17
CA VAL A 30 6.61 -3.19 -12.22
C VAL A 30 5.28 -2.58 -11.82
N GLY A 31 4.81 -1.63 -12.62
CA GLY A 31 3.47 -1.05 -12.49
C GLY A 31 2.49 -1.72 -13.45
N PHE A 32 1.27 -1.96 -13.00
CA PHE A 32 0.18 -2.50 -13.82
C PHE A 32 -0.96 -1.51 -13.89
N ASP A 33 -1.46 -1.30 -15.09
CA ASP A 33 -2.67 -0.52 -15.33
C ASP A 33 -3.43 -1.13 -16.52
N PRO A 34 -4.76 -1.23 -16.49
CA PRO A 34 -5.52 -1.77 -17.62
C PRO A 34 -5.57 -0.82 -18.81
N LEU A 35 -5.25 0.46 -18.66
CA LEU A 35 -5.35 1.48 -19.68
C LEU A 35 -4.10 1.49 -20.56
N ILE A 36 -4.21 0.92 -21.78
CA ILE A 36 -3.08 0.74 -22.71
C ILE A 36 -2.37 2.06 -23.00
N ALA A 37 -3.13 3.14 -23.25
CA ALA A 37 -2.56 4.45 -23.59
C ALA A 37 -1.72 5.03 -22.43
N GLU A 38 -2.12 4.79 -21.19
CA GLU A 38 -1.38 5.23 -20.00
C GLU A 38 -0.08 4.45 -19.83
N VAL A 39 -0.14 3.13 -19.95
CA VAL A 39 1.04 2.27 -19.91
C VAL A 39 2.06 2.67 -20.99
N ASP A 40 1.59 2.94 -22.21
CA ASP A 40 2.44 3.42 -23.30
C ASP A 40 3.07 4.78 -22.97
N ARG A 41 2.30 5.69 -22.39
CA ARG A 41 2.79 7.02 -21.95
C ARG A 41 3.87 6.89 -20.90
N LEU A 42 3.63 6.08 -19.87
CA LEU A 42 4.55 5.86 -18.75
C LEU A 42 5.86 5.19 -19.22
N ASN A 43 5.78 4.18 -20.07
CA ASN A 43 6.98 3.52 -20.61
C ASN A 43 7.80 4.43 -21.55
N LYS A 44 7.17 5.42 -22.20
CA LYS A 44 7.88 6.44 -23.01
C LYS A 44 8.51 7.52 -22.13
N ALA A 45 7.95 7.81 -20.97
CA ALA A 45 8.53 8.73 -20.02
C ALA A 45 9.80 8.11 -19.45
N ARG A 46 10.96 8.79 -19.65
CA ARG A 46 12.23 8.31 -19.10
C ARG A 46 12.21 8.46 -17.58
N GLY A 47 11.93 7.36 -16.88
CA GLY A 47 12.03 7.27 -15.44
C GLY A 47 13.35 6.65 -14.96
N TYR A 48 13.41 6.25 -13.71
CA TYR A 48 14.52 5.46 -13.16
C TYR A 48 14.65 4.14 -13.93
N GLY A 49 15.87 3.78 -14.34
CA GLY A 49 16.18 2.65 -15.23
C GLY A 49 15.89 1.24 -14.70
N GLY A 50 15.00 1.10 -13.73
CA GLY A 50 14.54 -0.17 -13.15
C GLY A 50 13.02 -0.28 -13.09
N ILE A 51 12.29 0.67 -13.66
CA ILE A 51 10.82 0.74 -13.65
C ILE A 51 10.28 0.41 -15.03
N ARG A 52 9.26 -0.42 -15.09
CA ARG A 52 8.48 -0.72 -16.29
C ARG A 52 7.00 -0.81 -15.96
N TYR A 53 6.16 -0.64 -16.96
CA TYR A 53 4.71 -0.74 -16.83
C TYR A 53 4.15 -1.76 -17.81
N GLU A 54 3.13 -2.51 -17.39
CA GLU A 54 2.46 -3.52 -18.19
C GLU A 54 0.95 -3.28 -18.25
N ALA A 55 0.38 -3.38 -19.43
CA ALA A 55 -1.06 -3.29 -19.62
C ALA A 55 -1.70 -4.63 -19.26
N ALA A 56 -2.32 -4.69 -18.09
CA ALA A 56 -3.02 -5.89 -17.63
C ALA A 56 -4.11 -5.53 -16.60
N LEU A 57 -5.16 -6.33 -16.58
CA LEU A 57 -6.07 -6.49 -15.46
C LEU A 57 -5.42 -7.49 -14.51
N VAL A 58 -5.09 -7.06 -13.31
CA VAL A 58 -4.51 -7.96 -12.30
C VAL A 58 -5.61 -8.47 -11.38
N GLY A 59 -5.71 -9.78 -11.23
CA GLY A 59 -6.76 -10.38 -10.42
C GLY A 59 -6.58 -11.88 -10.22
N CYS A 60 -7.68 -12.56 -9.92
CA CYS A 60 -7.75 -14.00 -9.70
C CYS A 60 -8.61 -14.64 -10.78
N HIS A 61 -8.09 -15.63 -11.50
CA HIS A 61 -8.80 -16.30 -12.60
C HIS A 61 -10.11 -16.94 -12.16
N ASP A 62 -10.18 -17.48 -10.95
CA ASP A 62 -11.36 -18.16 -10.42
C ASP A 62 -12.27 -17.27 -9.58
N PHE A 63 -12.10 -15.96 -9.64
CA PHE A 63 -12.82 -15.04 -8.75
C PHE A 63 -14.34 -15.11 -8.92
N ASP A 64 -14.85 -15.26 -10.14
CA ASP A 64 -16.26 -15.42 -10.41
C ASP A 64 -16.87 -16.69 -9.79
N THR A 65 -16.04 -17.71 -9.58
CA THR A 65 -16.43 -18.94 -8.86
C THR A 65 -16.44 -18.72 -7.35
N LEU A 66 -15.46 -17.99 -6.82
CA LEU A 66 -15.33 -17.68 -5.40
C LEU A 66 -16.39 -16.68 -4.93
N PHE A 67 -16.67 -15.67 -5.75
CA PHE A 67 -17.65 -14.63 -5.49
C PHE A 67 -18.49 -14.36 -6.75
N PRO A 68 -19.59 -15.08 -6.93
CA PRO A 68 -20.43 -14.95 -8.11
C PRO A 68 -20.91 -13.51 -8.36
N PRO A 69 -20.94 -13.03 -9.60
CA PRO A 69 -21.36 -11.66 -9.94
C PRO A 69 -22.75 -11.29 -9.40
N SER A 70 -23.64 -12.26 -9.30
CA SER A 70 -24.99 -12.05 -8.73
C SER A 70 -25.00 -11.65 -7.26
N LEU A 71 -23.93 -11.90 -6.51
CA LEU A 71 -23.77 -11.55 -5.10
C LEU A 71 -22.98 -10.25 -4.88
N ARG A 72 -22.45 -9.62 -5.96
CA ARG A 72 -21.61 -8.42 -5.86
C ARG A 72 -22.40 -7.11 -5.88
N GLN A 73 -23.72 -7.18 -5.84
CA GLN A 73 -24.60 -6.02 -6.03
C GLN A 73 -24.41 -4.88 -5.01
N ASP A 74 -23.80 -5.18 -3.86
CA ASP A 74 -23.57 -4.21 -2.79
C ASP A 74 -22.12 -3.68 -2.71
N THR A 75 -21.30 -3.91 -3.72
CA THR A 75 -19.95 -3.34 -3.75
C THR A 75 -19.97 -1.90 -4.26
N ILE A 76 -19.02 -1.06 -3.83
CA ILE A 76 -18.94 0.34 -4.28
C ILE A 76 -18.79 0.45 -5.80
N ALA A 77 -18.17 -0.53 -6.44
CA ALA A 77 -18.11 -0.66 -7.88
C ALA A 77 -19.49 -0.86 -8.54
N SER A 78 -20.51 -1.31 -7.80
CA SER A 78 -21.87 -1.38 -8.32
C SER A 78 -22.50 0.02 -8.30
N LYS A 79 -22.88 0.52 -9.47
CA LYS A 79 -23.56 1.83 -9.68
C LYS A 79 -24.85 2.00 -8.85
N ASP A 80 -25.35 0.95 -8.22
CA ASP A 80 -26.61 0.87 -7.50
C ASP A 80 -26.46 0.77 -5.97
N ASN A 81 -25.28 1.07 -5.43
CA ASN A 81 -25.10 1.05 -4.00
C ASN A 81 -25.93 2.14 -3.33
N SER A 82 -27.08 1.77 -2.78
CA SER A 82 -28.04 2.69 -2.16
C SER A 82 -27.47 3.43 -0.93
N SER A 83 -26.42 2.90 -0.29
CA SER A 83 -25.71 3.61 0.79
C SER A 83 -24.90 4.79 0.24
N PHE A 84 -24.60 4.79 -1.05
CA PHE A 84 -23.98 5.86 -1.83
C PHE A 84 -25.00 6.66 -2.67
N GLN A 85 -26.25 6.55 -2.47
CA GLN A 85 -27.18 7.60 -2.95
C GLN A 85 -26.82 8.93 -2.26
N ALA A 86 -25.61 9.13 -2.36
CA ALA A 86 -24.88 10.23 -1.94
C ALA A 86 -25.44 11.44 -2.66
N THR A 87 -25.65 12.38 -1.93
CA THR A 87 -25.78 13.80 -2.10
C THR A 87 -25.23 14.28 -3.44
N SER A 88 -25.74 15.39 -3.90
CA SER A 88 -25.18 16.16 -5.00
C SER A 88 -23.67 16.37 -4.90
N ALA A 89 -23.09 16.34 -3.71
CA ALA A 89 -21.67 16.50 -3.45
C ALA A 89 -20.84 15.25 -3.86
N VAL A 90 -21.31 14.02 -3.59
CA VAL A 90 -20.62 12.79 -4.05
C VAL A 90 -20.72 12.65 -5.57
N ARG A 91 -21.87 12.99 -6.18
CA ARG A 91 -22.00 13.03 -7.63
C ARG A 91 -21.06 14.05 -8.28
N ALA A 92 -20.87 15.20 -7.63
CA ALA A 92 -19.92 16.20 -8.10
C ALA A 92 -18.48 15.71 -7.99
N SER A 93 -18.14 15.00 -6.92
CA SER A 93 -16.83 14.37 -6.71
C SER A 93 -16.53 13.31 -7.77
N GLU A 94 -17.49 12.43 -8.04
CA GLU A 94 -17.36 11.44 -9.14
C GLU A 94 -17.24 12.12 -10.50
N ALA A 95 -18.03 13.18 -10.76
CA ALA A 95 -17.93 13.94 -12.00
C ALA A 95 -16.57 14.64 -12.15
N MET A 96 -16.01 15.17 -11.05
CA MET A 96 -14.66 15.77 -11.05
C MET A 96 -13.58 14.72 -11.32
N ARG A 97 -13.68 13.55 -10.71
CA ARG A 97 -12.78 12.42 -10.96
C ARG A 97 -12.84 11.97 -12.42
N MET A 98 -14.03 11.80 -12.96
CA MET A 98 -14.21 11.46 -14.38
C MET A 98 -13.70 12.54 -15.33
N ASN A 99 -13.82 13.81 -14.96
CA ASN A 99 -13.24 14.92 -15.73
C ASN A 99 -11.71 14.90 -15.67
N TYR A 100 -11.13 14.65 -14.52
CA TYR A 100 -9.68 14.49 -14.36
C TYR A 100 -9.15 13.35 -15.23
N VAL A 101 -9.80 12.19 -15.19
CA VAL A 101 -9.46 11.06 -16.08
C VAL A 101 -9.55 11.49 -17.57
N LYS A 102 -10.60 12.20 -17.97
CA LYS A 102 -10.73 12.71 -19.33
C LYS A 102 -9.67 13.74 -19.73
N GLU A 103 -9.28 14.60 -18.81
CA GLU A 103 -8.22 15.60 -19.03
C GLU A 103 -6.85 14.96 -19.15
N VAL A 104 -6.52 14.02 -18.28
CA VAL A 104 -5.26 13.28 -18.28
C VAL A 104 -5.11 12.42 -19.54
N PHE A 105 -6.22 11.83 -20.02
CA PHE A 105 -6.21 10.90 -21.16
C PHE A 105 -6.65 11.53 -22.50
N ASN A 106 -6.64 12.85 -22.65
CA ASN A 106 -7.09 13.58 -23.84
C ASN A 106 -8.58 13.37 -24.16
N ALA A 107 -9.40 14.31 -23.78
CA ALA A 107 -10.83 14.32 -24.03
C ALA A 107 -11.13 14.09 -25.52
N GLY A 108 -11.40 12.87 -25.93
CA GLY A 108 -11.64 12.48 -27.31
C GLY A 108 -10.90 11.23 -27.77
N ALA A 109 -9.91 10.75 -27.01
CA ALA A 109 -9.32 9.43 -27.27
C ALA A 109 -10.29 8.33 -26.78
N GLU A 110 -10.48 7.32 -27.60
CA GLU A 110 -11.22 6.11 -27.21
C GLU A 110 -10.48 5.47 -26.01
N ILE A 111 -11.16 5.34 -24.88
CA ILE A 111 -10.60 4.64 -23.71
C ILE A 111 -10.53 3.15 -24.05
N ARG A 112 -9.33 2.67 -24.31
CA ARG A 112 -9.09 1.27 -24.65
C ARG A 112 -8.40 0.57 -23.48
N LEU A 113 -9.15 -0.28 -22.80
CA LEU A 113 -8.62 -1.19 -21.78
C LEU A 113 -8.06 -2.45 -22.45
N THR A 114 -7.08 -3.06 -21.79
CA THR A 114 -6.62 -4.41 -22.15
C THR A 114 -7.65 -5.45 -21.71
N ASP A 115 -7.70 -6.57 -22.43
CA ASP A 115 -8.44 -7.78 -22.05
C ASP A 115 -7.55 -8.83 -21.38
N ARG A 116 -6.25 -8.53 -21.22
CA ARG A 116 -5.28 -9.41 -20.58
C ARG A 116 -5.49 -9.46 -19.07
N LEU A 117 -6.10 -10.54 -18.58
CA LEU A 117 -6.19 -10.85 -17.14
C LEU A 117 -4.99 -11.70 -16.74
N ILE A 118 -4.31 -11.31 -15.66
CA ILE A 118 -3.19 -12.05 -15.07
C ILE A 118 -3.33 -12.16 -13.57
N SER A 119 -2.80 -13.24 -12.97
CA SER A 119 -2.53 -13.28 -11.54
C SER A 119 -1.10 -12.86 -11.24
N LEU A 120 -0.84 -12.29 -10.06
CA LEU A 120 0.54 -11.96 -9.68
C LEU A 120 1.38 -13.22 -9.45
N ASP A 121 0.77 -14.31 -9.02
CA ASP A 121 1.47 -15.59 -8.85
C ASP A 121 2.02 -16.10 -10.20
N ASP A 122 1.19 -16.08 -11.27
CA ASP A 122 1.64 -16.44 -12.61
C ASP A 122 2.68 -15.47 -13.14
N PHE A 123 2.43 -14.16 -12.96
CA PHE A 123 3.35 -13.13 -13.46
C PHE A 123 4.75 -13.23 -12.88
N VAL A 124 4.91 -13.43 -11.56
CA VAL A 124 6.24 -13.52 -10.94
C VAL A 124 6.95 -14.80 -11.39
N GLN A 125 6.21 -15.88 -11.62
CA GLN A 125 6.74 -17.14 -12.15
C GLN A 125 7.24 -16.97 -13.60
N GLU A 126 6.40 -16.44 -14.48
CA GLU A 126 6.72 -16.22 -15.90
C GLU A 126 7.86 -15.23 -16.12
N SER A 127 7.87 -14.15 -15.32
CA SER A 127 8.90 -13.10 -15.39
C SER A 127 10.21 -13.50 -14.73
N GLY A 128 10.28 -14.64 -14.03
CA GLY A 128 11.45 -15.08 -13.29
C GLY A 128 11.80 -14.17 -12.10
N ILE A 129 10.84 -13.41 -11.57
CA ILE A 129 11.01 -12.56 -10.39
C ILE A 129 11.08 -13.48 -9.16
N ARG A 130 12.25 -13.53 -8.53
CA ARG A 130 12.49 -14.46 -7.42
C ARG A 130 12.00 -13.96 -6.07
N SER A 131 11.85 -12.66 -5.90
CA SER A 131 11.43 -12.03 -4.65
C SER A 131 10.75 -10.71 -4.94
N VAL A 132 9.63 -10.46 -4.28
CA VAL A 132 8.94 -9.18 -4.24
C VAL A 132 9.07 -8.66 -2.81
N ASP A 133 9.51 -7.41 -2.63
CA ASP A 133 9.69 -6.85 -1.28
C ASP A 133 8.46 -6.06 -0.84
N PHE A 134 7.80 -5.38 -1.78
CA PHE A 134 6.60 -4.60 -1.48
C PHE A 134 5.56 -4.69 -2.60
N LEU A 135 4.28 -4.71 -2.20
CA LEU A 135 3.13 -4.73 -3.09
C LEU A 135 2.22 -3.54 -2.77
N LYS A 136 1.99 -2.63 -3.74
CA LYS A 136 0.95 -1.61 -3.66
C LYS A 136 -0.24 -2.06 -4.50
N ILE A 137 -1.45 -1.89 -3.97
CA ILE A 137 -2.71 -2.24 -4.64
C ILE A 137 -3.68 -1.06 -4.49
N ASP A 138 -4.14 -0.54 -5.62
CA ASP A 138 -5.08 0.57 -5.69
C ASP A 138 -5.88 0.42 -6.99
N THR A 139 -6.93 -0.40 -6.95
CA THR A 139 -7.68 -0.85 -8.13
C THR A 139 -9.15 -0.41 -8.14
N ASP A 140 -9.49 0.58 -7.29
CA ASP A 140 -10.84 1.14 -7.25
C ASP A 140 -11.93 0.06 -6.99
N GLY A 141 -11.64 -0.93 -6.14
CA GLY A 141 -12.63 -1.90 -5.70
C GLY A 141 -12.42 -3.35 -6.15
N HIS A 142 -11.31 -3.65 -6.83
CA HIS A 142 -10.90 -5.01 -7.21
C HIS A 142 -9.71 -5.54 -6.37
N ASP A 143 -9.38 -4.88 -5.26
CA ASP A 143 -8.16 -5.11 -4.49
C ASP A 143 -8.09 -6.52 -3.89
N ILE A 144 -9.21 -7.06 -3.45
CA ILE A 144 -9.28 -8.44 -2.93
C ILE A 144 -9.00 -9.49 -4.03
N GLU A 145 -9.38 -9.19 -5.29
CA GLU A 145 -9.08 -10.06 -6.43
C GLU A 145 -7.58 -10.13 -6.68
N VAL A 146 -6.90 -8.99 -6.57
CA VAL A 146 -5.43 -8.91 -6.67
C VAL A 146 -4.77 -9.72 -5.56
N ILE A 147 -5.22 -9.57 -4.30
CA ILE A 147 -4.71 -10.35 -3.16
C ILE A 147 -4.87 -11.85 -3.40
N LEU A 148 -6.03 -12.28 -3.88
CA LEU A 148 -6.29 -13.70 -4.16
C LEU A 148 -5.42 -14.23 -5.30
N GLY A 149 -5.16 -13.41 -6.33
CA GLY A 149 -4.24 -13.73 -7.42
C GLY A 149 -2.75 -13.64 -7.06
N ALA A 150 -2.43 -13.14 -5.86
CA ALA A 150 -1.08 -13.05 -5.29
C ALA A 150 -0.87 -14.03 -4.11
N LYS A 151 -1.77 -14.96 -3.92
CA LYS A 151 -1.86 -15.78 -2.70
C LYS A 151 -0.58 -16.55 -2.40
N GLU A 152 0.00 -17.23 -3.37
CA GLU A 152 1.22 -18.01 -3.14
C GLU A 152 2.43 -17.12 -2.92
N MET A 153 2.56 -16.02 -3.65
CA MET A 153 3.58 -15.00 -3.44
C MET A 153 3.50 -14.41 -2.02
N LEU A 154 2.30 -14.06 -1.57
CA LEU A 154 2.07 -13.48 -0.24
C LEU A 154 2.28 -14.51 0.88
N ARG A 155 1.91 -15.77 0.68
CA ARG A 155 2.11 -16.85 1.66
C ARG A 155 3.54 -17.36 1.72
N SER A 156 4.32 -17.22 0.66
CA SER A 156 5.72 -17.67 0.62
C SER A 156 6.67 -16.81 1.46
N HIS A 157 6.15 -15.76 2.10
CA HIS A 157 6.87 -14.88 3.03
C HIS A 157 7.99 -14.04 2.39
N GLN A 158 7.96 -13.87 1.10
CA GLN A 158 8.94 -13.04 0.41
C GLN A 158 8.58 -11.56 0.44
N VAL A 159 7.28 -11.23 0.39
CA VAL A 159 6.77 -9.87 0.49
C VAL A 159 6.87 -9.38 1.93
N LEU A 160 7.47 -8.21 2.13
CA LEU A 160 7.68 -7.59 3.45
C LEU A 160 6.54 -6.68 3.85
N GLY A 161 5.95 -5.96 2.87
CA GLY A 161 4.86 -5.03 3.14
C GLY A 161 3.89 -4.90 1.98
N ILE A 162 2.70 -4.41 2.31
CA ILE A 162 1.58 -4.19 1.39
C ILE A 162 0.93 -2.87 1.77
N SER A 163 0.74 -1.99 0.78
CA SER A 163 -0.21 -0.86 0.86
C SER A 163 -1.41 -1.20 -0.01
N ILE A 164 -2.62 -1.02 0.53
CA ILE A 164 -3.83 -1.43 -0.16
C ILE A 164 -5.00 -0.49 0.13
N GLU A 165 -5.66 -0.03 -0.95
CA GLU A 165 -6.96 0.59 -0.82
C GLU A 165 -8.01 -0.43 -0.38
N SER A 166 -8.88 -0.05 0.51
CA SER A 166 -9.93 -0.93 1.01
C SER A 166 -11.22 -0.19 1.30
N GLN A 167 -12.33 -0.81 0.97
CA GLN A 167 -13.66 -0.27 1.20
C GLN A 167 -14.16 -0.70 2.58
N MET A 168 -14.91 0.18 3.26
CA MET A 168 -15.48 -0.15 4.57
C MET A 168 -16.87 -0.78 4.47
N HIS A 169 -17.47 -0.73 3.28
CA HIS A 169 -18.81 -1.24 2.98
C HIS A 169 -18.77 -2.18 1.78
N GLY A 170 -19.63 -3.19 1.80
CA GLY A 170 -19.74 -4.16 0.73
C GLY A 170 -20.72 -5.27 1.10
N ALA A 171 -20.88 -6.25 0.22
CA ALA A 171 -21.71 -7.41 0.48
C ALA A 171 -21.19 -8.21 1.68
N ALA A 172 -22.09 -8.83 2.43
CA ALA A 172 -21.76 -9.74 3.53
C ALA A 172 -21.26 -11.08 2.99
N HIS A 173 -20.11 -11.07 2.30
CA HIS A 173 -19.50 -12.22 1.67
C HIS A 173 -17.99 -12.24 1.96
N PRO A 174 -17.37 -13.42 2.20
CA PRO A 174 -15.94 -13.52 2.55
C PRO A 174 -14.96 -12.97 1.52
N TYR A 175 -15.38 -12.83 0.28
CA TYR A 175 -14.59 -12.28 -0.84
C TYR A 175 -15.11 -10.95 -1.36
N SER A 176 -15.98 -10.27 -0.61
CA SER A 176 -16.32 -8.88 -0.88
C SER A 176 -15.10 -7.98 -0.62
N ASN A 177 -14.86 -6.99 -1.49
CA ASN A 177 -13.74 -6.05 -1.37
C ASN A 177 -13.95 -5.09 -0.20
N THR A 178 -13.76 -5.60 1.02
CA THR A 178 -13.89 -4.82 2.25
C THR A 178 -12.64 -4.95 3.11
N PHE A 179 -12.35 -3.89 3.86
CA PHE A 179 -11.25 -3.89 4.83
C PHE A 179 -11.27 -5.13 5.74
N ALA A 180 -12.44 -5.49 6.26
CA ALA A 180 -12.57 -6.64 7.16
C ALA A 180 -12.13 -7.97 6.52
N ASN A 181 -12.45 -8.18 5.24
CA ASN A 181 -12.05 -9.39 4.52
C ASN A 181 -10.57 -9.37 4.14
N ILE A 182 -10.08 -8.23 3.70
CA ILE A 182 -8.67 -8.00 3.36
C ILE A 182 -7.80 -8.21 4.62
N ASP A 183 -8.15 -7.57 5.73
CA ASP A 183 -7.46 -7.70 7.02
C ASP A 183 -7.43 -9.16 7.50
N ARG A 184 -8.56 -9.87 7.40
CA ARG A 184 -8.61 -11.29 7.74
C ARG A 184 -7.63 -12.13 6.94
N LEU A 185 -7.61 -11.98 5.61
CA LEU A 185 -6.71 -12.74 4.73
C LEU A 185 -5.24 -12.41 5.01
N LEU A 186 -4.91 -11.13 5.10
CA LEU A 186 -3.52 -10.71 5.30
C LEU A 186 -2.99 -11.15 6.67
N ARG A 187 -3.81 -11.09 7.73
CA ARG A 187 -3.42 -11.62 9.04
C ARG A 187 -3.26 -13.14 9.05
N GLU A 188 -4.12 -13.88 8.36
CA GLU A 188 -3.95 -15.32 8.18
C GLU A 188 -2.61 -15.66 7.49
N TRP A 189 -2.10 -14.76 6.65
CA TRP A 189 -0.84 -14.93 5.93
C TRP A 189 0.36 -14.26 6.61
N GLY A 190 0.20 -13.85 7.87
CA GLY A 190 1.28 -13.36 8.74
C GLY A 190 1.62 -11.89 8.57
N PHE A 191 0.73 -11.08 8.00
CA PHE A 191 0.88 -9.63 7.99
C PHE A 191 0.20 -8.99 9.20
N THR A 192 0.74 -7.86 9.64
CA THR A 192 0.20 -7.04 10.72
C THR A 192 -0.14 -5.67 10.16
N LEU A 193 -1.29 -5.11 10.53
CA LEU A 193 -1.67 -3.74 10.20
C LEU A 193 -0.80 -2.78 11.00
N PHE A 194 -0.17 -1.82 10.33
CA PHE A 194 0.64 -0.78 10.95
C PHE A 194 0.04 0.61 10.82
N ASP A 195 -0.66 0.87 9.71
CA ASP A 195 -1.30 2.16 9.50
C ASP A 195 -2.62 2.00 8.74
N LEU A 196 -3.55 2.94 8.96
CA LEU A 196 -4.85 2.97 8.33
C LEU A 196 -5.35 4.42 8.21
N ASP A 197 -5.20 4.99 7.04
CA ASP A 197 -5.81 6.27 6.71
C ASP A 197 -7.26 6.08 6.26
N LEU A 198 -8.17 6.92 6.77
CA LEU A 198 -9.61 6.78 6.54
C LEU A 198 -10.19 8.00 5.85
N TRP A 199 -10.90 7.75 4.76
CA TRP A 199 -11.68 8.78 4.07
C TRP A 199 -13.14 8.72 4.47
N ARG A 200 -13.68 9.91 4.77
CA ARG A 200 -15.05 10.10 5.25
C ARG A 200 -15.82 10.95 4.28
N TYR A 201 -17.03 10.55 3.98
CA TYR A 201 -17.89 11.30 3.07
C TYR A 201 -19.15 11.79 3.78
N SER A 202 -19.58 12.99 3.40
CA SER A 202 -20.85 13.55 3.82
C SER A 202 -22.00 12.80 3.13
N ARG A 203 -22.95 12.33 3.90
CA ARG A 203 -24.16 11.69 3.35
C ARG A 203 -25.18 12.70 2.82
N ARG A 204 -25.03 13.98 3.16
CA ARG A 204 -25.88 15.07 2.74
C ARG A 204 -25.09 16.36 2.76
N SER A 205 -25.38 17.27 1.82
CA SER A 205 -24.74 18.57 1.79
C SER A 205 -25.06 19.35 3.06
N LEU A 206 -24.14 19.37 4.01
CA LEU A 206 -24.15 20.16 5.22
C LEU A 206 -22.89 21.01 5.25
N PRO A 207 -22.87 22.12 6.03
CA PRO A 207 -21.73 23.02 6.14
C PRO A 207 -20.57 22.39 6.96
N GLU A 208 -20.13 21.22 6.57
CA GLU A 208 -18.94 20.58 7.09
C GLU A 208 -17.74 20.98 6.22
N GLN A 209 -16.58 21.15 6.83
CA GLN A 209 -15.37 21.43 6.10
C GLN A 209 -14.96 20.23 5.27
N PHE A 210 -14.74 20.46 3.98
CA PHE A 210 -14.23 19.41 3.10
C PHE A 210 -12.76 19.13 3.42
N TYR A 211 -12.43 17.86 3.38
CA TYR A 211 -11.06 17.38 3.42
C TYR A 211 -10.53 17.39 1.97
N TYR A 212 -9.34 17.93 1.77
CA TYR A 212 -8.86 18.25 0.42
C TYR A 212 -9.82 19.16 -0.38
N GLN A 213 -9.52 19.34 -1.65
CA GLN A 213 -10.36 20.08 -2.59
C GLN A 213 -11.38 19.17 -3.29
N ILE A 214 -11.80 18.11 -2.63
CA ILE A 214 -12.73 17.11 -3.17
C ILE A 214 -14.08 17.30 -2.47
N PRO A 215 -15.10 17.78 -3.20
CA PRO A 215 -16.46 17.86 -2.66
C PRO A 215 -16.92 16.47 -2.20
N ALA A 216 -17.54 16.42 -1.05
CA ALA A 216 -18.02 15.24 -0.35
C ALA A 216 -17.05 14.57 0.63
N GLN A 217 -15.74 14.70 0.48
CA GLN A 217 -14.82 14.24 1.51
C GLN A 217 -14.81 15.25 2.67
N THR A 218 -15.09 14.79 3.87
CA THR A 218 -15.23 15.60 5.08
C THR A 218 -14.36 15.08 6.21
N ILE A 219 -14.02 15.94 7.18
CA ILE A 219 -13.24 15.57 8.37
C ILE A 219 -14.04 14.59 9.23
N THR A 220 -15.34 14.88 9.42
CA THR A 220 -16.28 14.02 10.15
C THR A 220 -17.37 13.57 9.19
N GLY A 221 -17.67 12.33 9.13
CA GLY A 221 -18.64 11.79 8.20
C GLY A 221 -18.66 10.28 8.26
N GLN A 222 -19.36 9.65 7.34
CA GLN A 222 -19.33 8.21 7.24
C GLN A 222 -18.03 7.75 6.63
N VAL A 223 -17.31 6.86 7.31
CA VAL A 223 -16.12 6.20 6.74
C VAL A 223 -16.55 5.41 5.50
N GLN A 224 -15.88 5.64 4.40
CA GLN A 224 -16.20 5.00 3.12
C GLN A 224 -15.12 4.03 2.66
N TRP A 225 -13.89 4.49 2.64
CA TRP A 225 -12.74 3.71 2.25
C TRP A 225 -11.51 4.16 3.04
N GLY A 226 -10.43 3.45 2.89
CA GLY A 226 -9.17 3.76 3.53
C GLY A 226 -8.00 3.12 2.82
N GLU A 227 -6.83 3.64 3.08
CA GLU A 227 -5.56 3.05 2.69
C GLU A 227 -4.94 2.37 3.90
N ALA A 228 -4.69 1.08 3.79
CA ALA A 228 -4.14 0.26 4.87
C ALA A 228 -2.73 -0.18 4.54
N VAL A 229 -1.81 -0.05 5.49
CA VAL A 229 -0.42 -0.46 5.35
C VAL A 229 -0.14 -1.64 6.27
N TYR A 230 0.27 -2.73 5.68
CA TYR A 230 0.61 -3.96 6.37
C TYR A 230 2.08 -4.28 6.20
N PHE A 231 2.69 -4.79 7.26
CA PHE A 231 4.05 -5.34 7.21
C PHE A 231 4.11 -6.71 7.88
N ARG A 232 5.13 -7.48 7.52
CA ARG A 232 5.58 -8.60 8.34
C ARG A 232 6.37 -8.04 9.51
N ASP A 233 5.86 -8.25 10.71
CA ASP A 233 6.48 -7.74 11.94
C ASP A 233 7.70 -8.58 12.35
N LEU A 234 8.77 -8.49 11.53
CA LEU A 234 10.02 -9.23 11.78
C LEU A 234 10.80 -8.69 12.99
N ALA A 235 10.37 -7.60 13.60
CA ALA A 235 10.90 -7.09 14.85
C ALA A 235 10.32 -7.84 16.06
N ARG A 236 9.19 -8.46 15.90
CA ARG A 236 8.53 -9.23 16.95
C ARG A 236 9.32 -10.50 17.27
N PRO A 237 9.70 -10.73 18.54
CA PRO A 237 10.60 -11.85 18.91
C PRO A 237 10.04 -13.25 18.58
N ASP A 238 8.71 -13.40 18.64
CA ASP A 238 8.01 -14.67 18.42
C ASP A 238 7.53 -14.83 16.95
N TYR A 239 7.79 -13.85 16.07
CA TYR A 239 7.30 -13.86 14.69
C TYR A 239 7.78 -15.10 13.90
N GLU A 240 9.07 -15.40 14.01
CA GLU A 240 9.68 -16.56 13.36
C GLU A 240 9.05 -17.88 13.85
N GLN A 241 8.82 -17.99 15.17
CA GLN A 241 8.18 -19.16 15.75
C GLN A 241 6.72 -19.30 15.33
N MET A 242 5.99 -18.19 15.26
CA MET A 242 4.55 -18.18 14.90
C MET A 242 4.31 -18.51 13.44
N HIS A 243 5.20 -18.03 12.56
CA HIS A 243 4.97 -18.08 11.10
C HIS A 243 5.97 -18.97 10.35
N GLY A 244 6.96 -19.55 11.05
CA GLY A 244 7.96 -20.42 10.43
C GLY A 244 8.97 -19.70 9.51
N ILE A 245 9.18 -18.40 9.75
CA ILE A 245 9.95 -17.55 8.85
C ILE A 245 11.21 -17.04 9.53
N ALA A 246 12.36 -17.48 9.04
CA ALA A 246 13.63 -16.86 9.35
C ALA A 246 13.92 -15.71 8.35
N ALA A 247 13.85 -14.47 8.82
CA ALA A 247 14.22 -13.34 8.00
C ALA A 247 15.73 -13.11 8.06
N GLY A 248 16.40 -13.31 6.94
CA GLY A 248 17.82 -12.98 6.80
C GLY A 248 18.10 -11.47 6.93
N LEU A 249 19.37 -11.14 7.22
CA LEU A 249 19.86 -9.76 7.40
C LEU A 249 19.37 -8.79 6.32
N ALA A 250 19.45 -9.20 5.04
CA ALA A 250 19.03 -8.36 3.92
C ALA A 250 17.55 -7.96 3.97
N LYS A 251 16.67 -8.89 4.34
CA LYS A 251 15.23 -8.64 4.49
C LYS A 251 14.93 -7.70 5.66
N LYS A 252 15.62 -7.86 6.78
CA LYS A 252 15.49 -6.94 7.93
C LYS A 252 15.93 -5.52 7.59
N ILE A 253 17.05 -5.37 6.87
CA ILE A 253 17.50 -4.04 6.41
C ILE A 253 16.46 -3.39 5.48
N LYS A 254 15.93 -4.14 4.52
CA LYS A 254 14.87 -3.63 3.64
C LYS A 254 13.62 -3.23 4.43
N LEU A 255 13.22 -4.02 5.41
CA LEU A 255 12.06 -3.71 6.26
C LEU A 255 12.28 -2.42 7.06
N ALA A 256 13.48 -2.21 7.64
CA ALA A 256 13.79 -0.96 8.33
C ALA A 256 13.66 0.27 7.40
N CYS A 257 14.15 0.15 6.13
CA CYS A 257 13.97 1.20 5.13
C CYS A 257 12.49 1.42 4.76
N LEU A 258 11.70 0.35 4.68
CA LEU A 258 10.27 0.44 4.39
C LEU A 258 9.49 1.09 5.55
N PHE A 259 9.81 0.75 6.79
CA PHE A 259 9.23 1.42 7.94
C PHE A 259 9.51 2.92 7.94
N GLU A 260 10.75 3.32 7.65
CA GLU A 260 11.11 4.75 7.54
C GLU A 260 10.35 5.44 6.40
N LEU A 261 10.22 4.77 5.26
CA LEU A 261 9.48 5.29 4.09
C LEU A 261 8.00 5.55 4.40
N TYR A 262 7.41 4.72 5.25
CA TYR A 262 6.01 4.82 5.68
C TYR A 262 5.82 5.60 6.99
N GLY A 263 6.84 6.35 7.44
CA GLY A 263 6.72 7.21 8.62
C GLY A 263 6.62 6.46 9.95
N LEU A 264 7.19 5.26 10.04
CA LEU A 264 7.23 4.39 11.22
C LEU A 264 8.65 4.29 11.82
N PRO A 265 9.24 5.43 12.28
CA PRO A 265 10.65 5.48 12.69
C PRO A 265 10.95 4.63 13.93
N ASP A 266 10.01 4.45 14.81
CA ASP A 266 10.12 3.59 16.00
C ASP A 266 10.24 2.11 15.61
N CYS A 267 9.48 1.65 14.63
CA CYS A 267 9.57 0.31 14.05
C CYS A 267 10.91 0.11 13.34
N SER A 268 11.37 1.12 12.60
CA SER A 268 12.70 1.13 11.97
C SER A 268 13.79 1.02 13.05
N ALA A 269 13.72 1.83 14.11
CA ALA A 269 14.67 1.80 15.22
C ALA A 269 14.72 0.42 15.89
N GLN A 270 13.57 -0.21 16.10
CA GLN A 270 13.51 -1.55 16.71
C GLN A 270 14.27 -2.59 15.87
N ILE A 271 14.10 -2.58 14.55
CA ILE A 271 14.86 -3.46 13.64
C ILE A 271 16.36 -3.13 13.69
N LEU A 272 16.73 -1.85 13.68
CA LEU A 272 18.14 -1.43 13.72
C LEU A 272 18.83 -1.84 15.02
N VAL A 273 18.15 -1.77 16.17
CA VAL A 273 18.66 -2.28 17.45
C VAL A 273 18.93 -3.78 17.36
N GLN A 274 17.98 -4.56 16.85
CA GLN A 274 18.18 -6.00 16.68
C GLN A 274 19.32 -6.34 15.72
N LEU A 275 19.48 -5.57 14.65
CA LEU A 275 20.57 -5.75 13.69
C LEU A 275 21.93 -5.42 14.33
N GLN A 276 21.99 -4.39 15.15
CA GLN A 276 23.19 -4.04 15.90
C GLN A 276 23.57 -5.14 16.88
N GLU A 277 22.60 -5.65 17.65
CA GLU A 277 22.82 -6.76 18.61
C GLU A 277 23.28 -8.04 17.91
N LEU A 278 22.65 -8.38 16.79
CA LEU A 278 22.96 -9.58 16.01
C LEU A 278 24.34 -9.55 15.38
N THR A 279 24.76 -8.39 14.86
CA THR A 279 25.98 -8.28 14.03
C THR A 279 27.15 -7.65 14.75
N GLY A 280 26.93 -6.87 15.80
CA GLY A 280 27.93 -6.02 16.44
C GLY A 280 28.41 -4.83 15.57
N ASP A 281 27.78 -4.59 14.42
CA ASP A 281 28.20 -3.56 13.48
C ASP A 281 27.76 -2.17 13.93
N ARG A 282 28.75 -1.29 14.14
CA ARG A 282 28.53 0.12 14.52
C ARG A 282 27.78 0.93 13.46
N PHE A 283 27.68 0.44 12.25
CA PHE A 283 26.90 1.09 11.19
C PHE A 283 25.43 1.23 11.61
N PHE A 284 24.84 0.22 12.23
CA PHE A 284 23.44 0.29 12.71
C PHE A 284 23.27 1.29 13.86
N ALA A 285 24.26 1.41 14.74
CA ALA A 285 24.26 2.46 15.76
C ALA A 285 24.27 3.86 15.15
N SER A 286 25.05 4.07 14.09
CA SER A 286 25.07 5.37 13.41
C SER A 286 23.73 5.70 12.73
N LEU A 287 23.01 4.71 12.20
CA LEU A 287 21.68 4.92 11.64
C LEU A 287 20.65 5.29 12.72
N LEU A 288 20.73 4.67 13.89
CA LEU A 288 19.90 5.05 15.04
C LEU A 288 20.14 6.51 15.47
N ASP A 289 21.41 6.93 15.54
CA ASP A 289 21.75 8.33 15.84
C ASP A 289 21.20 9.29 14.77
N ASP A 290 21.22 8.89 13.51
CA ASP A 290 20.69 9.67 12.38
C ASP A 290 19.14 9.76 12.44
N LEU A 291 18.42 8.70 12.85
CA LEU A 291 16.99 8.76 13.13
C LEU A 291 16.68 9.78 14.23
N VAL A 292 17.41 9.75 15.36
CA VAL A 292 17.22 10.75 16.42
C VAL A 292 17.43 12.15 15.90
N LYS A 293 18.46 12.40 15.09
CA LYS A 293 18.73 13.70 14.49
C LYS A 293 17.60 14.13 13.55
N HIS A 294 17.10 13.23 12.71
CA HIS A 294 16.03 13.52 11.75
C HIS A 294 14.76 13.97 12.46
N TYR A 295 14.29 13.20 13.44
CA TYR A 295 13.01 13.48 14.11
C TYR A 295 13.08 14.50 15.24
N ARG A 296 14.25 14.69 15.86
CA ARG A 296 14.42 15.64 16.98
C ARG A 296 15.16 16.91 16.61
N GLY A 297 15.72 17.02 15.42
CA GLY A 297 16.48 18.17 14.96
C GLY A 297 17.85 18.34 15.65
N THR A 298 18.17 17.52 16.65
CA THR A 298 19.42 17.58 17.39
C THR A 298 20.17 16.24 17.29
N ARG A 299 21.48 16.34 17.02
CA ARG A 299 22.33 15.17 16.99
C ARG A 299 22.60 14.68 18.41
N MET A 300 22.12 13.48 18.72
CA MET A 300 22.29 12.82 20.00
C MET A 300 22.47 11.32 19.77
N PRO A 301 23.39 10.65 20.46
CA PRO A 301 23.46 9.18 20.43
C PRO A 301 22.15 8.55 20.90
N TYR A 302 21.70 7.53 20.18
CA TYR A 302 20.43 6.87 20.48
C TYR A 302 20.31 6.36 21.94
N PRO A 303 21.35 5.78 22.56
CA PRO A 303 21.28 5.40 23.99
C PRO A 303 20.99 6.58 24.91
N ARG A 304 21.60 7.75 24.63
CA ARG A 304 21.32 8.97 25.41
C ARG A 304 19.91 9.52 25.18
N PHE A 305 19.38 9.36 23.97
CA PHE A 305 17.99 9.68 23.71
C PHE A 305 17.04 8.81 24.55
N LEU A 306 17.30 7.50 24.66
CA LEU A 306 16.52 6.58 25.50
C LEU A 306 16.59 6.98 26.99
N GLU A 307 17.77 7.33 27.51
CA GLU A 307 17.92 7.82 28.89
C GLU A 307 17.03 9.06 29.14
N HIS A 308 16.98 9.99 28.17
CA HIS A 308 16.13 11.18 28.28
C HIS A 308 14.65 10.85 28.19
N PHE A 309 14.28 9.91 27.33
CA PHE A 309 12.91 9.43 27.20
C PHE A 309 12.43 8.75 28.49
N ASP A 310 13.22 7.85 29.04
CA ASP A 310 12.90 7.11 30.27
C ASP A 310 12.81 8.04 31.48
N ALA A 311 13.68 9.06 31.55
CA ALA A 311 13.67 10.02 32.65
C ALA A 311 12.41 10.91 32.67
N ASP A 312 11.87 11.27 31.52
CA ASP A 312 10.68 12.13 31.43
C ASP A 312 9.94 11.95 30.10
N PRO A 313 9.14 10.87 29.92
CA PRO A 313 8.40 10.63 28.70
C PRO A 313 7.34 11.69 28.39
N LYS A 314 6.91 12.47 29.41
CA LYS A 314 5.90 13.54 29.20
C LYS A 314 6.37 14.64 28.28
N ARG A 315 7.69 14.84 28.12
CA ARG A 315 8.25 15.79 27.14
C ARG A 315 7.91 15.47 25.69
N PHE A 316 7.45 14.27 25.43
CA PHE A 316 7.09 13.80 24.10
C PHE A 316 5.58 13.81 23.86
N PHE A 317 4.79 14.21 24.86
CA PHE A 317 3.35 14.37 24.69
C PHE A 317 3.05 15.67 23.92
N PRO A 318 2.01 15.68 23.08
CA PRO A 318 1.57 16.92 22.46
C PRO A 318 1.16 17.93 23.54
N SER A 319 1.54 19.19 23.31
CA SER A 319 1.19 20.34 24.18
C SER A 319 -0.25 20.73 24.00
#